data_1f12097aca6ae7ebf9904d56306b03b6
#
_entry.id   1f12097aca6ae7ebf9904d56306b03b6
#
_cell.length_a   1.000
_cell.length_b   1.000
_cell.length_c   1.000
_cell.angle_alpha   90.00
_cell.angle_beta   90.00
_cell.angle_gamma   90.00
#
_symmetry.space_group_name_H-M   'P 1'
#
loop_
_entity.id
_entity.type
_entity.pdbx_description
1 polymer ?
#
loop_
_entity_poly.entity_id
_entity_poly.type
_entity_poly.pdbx_seq_one_letter_code
_entity_poly.pdbx_strand_id
1 'polypeptide(L)'
;MEKLHIRKIASLGLMLCFFTGVGAQTPVKVEKRKEHKSNTVIPVVKGNVTDTLSLVSFNDFHGAFACDKGVPGAGQLVQTVLTQKEKNKNTIVLSVGDNFSGSYFSRITRGNPLPEMFQEMDVKMSAVGNHEFDWGLPYLTDTAKVYMNFVAANIITDRGDTLEWAKPYRIVTLNLKNGGTVRVAFVGLTTTDTAHKTSPENIKGLAFVHPVYAARVETACRLKKEGKVDMVVLLMHIGTNMKNRDIIEEENAKLLPFLKGVDAIISGHSHEVVLSKVNDVPIIQAGVNGTHIGKLDFRVVKEEGGNRISYIGGDTIRTEGPSNAHIDSLVDKVLAVYGLSEKLILAKDALIHDSTIKKWEYTPVGA
;
A
#
# COMPACT_ATOMS: atom_id res chain seq x y z
N MET A 1 41.32 20.62 42.13
CA MET A 1 41.74 19.29 41.65
C MET A 1 40.49 18.37 41.73
N GLU A 2 39.70 18.33 40.67
CA GLU A 2 38.56 17.42 40.59
C GLU A 2 38.69 16.61 39.30
N LYS A 3 38.70 15.30 39.47
CA LYS A 3 38.93 14.33 38.40
C LYS A 3 37.65 14.13 37.58
N LEU A 4 37.69 14.55 36.34
CA LEU A 4 36.66 14.30 35.35
C LEU A 4 36.71 12.84 34.89
N HIS A 5 35.64 12.07 35.14
CA HIS A 5 35.49 10.70 34.67
C HIS A 5 34.95 10.72 33.24
N ILE A 6 35.79 10.45 32.28
CA ILE A 6 35.39 10.24 30.88
C ILE A 6 34.83 8.81 30.77
N ARG A 7 33.54 8.69 30.55
CA ARG A 7 32.90 7.43 30.16
C ARG A 7 33.19 7.15 28.67
N LYS A 8 33.81 6.01 28.41
CA LYS A 8 34.09 5.48 27.08
C LYS A 8 32.76 5.24 26.35
N ILE A 9 32.54 5.96 25.26
CA ILE A 9 31.51 5.63 24.26
C ILE A 9 32.14 4.55 23.37
N ALA A 10 31.54 3.39 23.37
CA ALA A 10 31.90 2.31 22.45
C ALA A 10 31.51 2.72 21.03
N SER A 11 32.47 3.00 20.18
CA SER A 11 32.30 3.21 18.76
C SER A 11 31.84 1.91 18.12
N LEU A 12 30.58 1.90 17.67
CA LEU A 12 30.07 0.85 16.79
C LEU A 12 30.76 1.04 15.42
N GLY A 13 31.71 0.19 15.12
CA GLY A 13 32.44 0.21 13.86
C GLY A 13 31.49 -0.04 12.69
N LEU A 14 31.34 0.98 11.84
CA LEU A 14 30.70 0.87 10.53
C LEU A 14 31.62 0.04 9.64
N MET A 15 31.34 -1.25 9.49
CA MET A 15 32.06 -2.12 8.57
C MET A 15 31.57 -1.82 7.15
N LEU A 16 32.25 -0.90 6.46
CA LEU A 16 32.09 -0.66 5.04
C LEU A 16 32.63 -1.88 4.28
N CYS A 17 31.78 -2.82 3.93
CA CYS A 17 32.13 -3.83 2.93
C CYS A 17 31.96 -3.20 1.54
N PHE A 18 33.09 -2.81 0.94
CA PHE A 18 33.15 -2.50 -0.49
C PHE A 18 32.92 -3.80 -1.28
N PHE A 19 31.72 -4.01 -1.79
CA PHE A 19 31.49 -5.00 -2.84
C PHE A 19 31.80 -4.36 -4.20
N THR A 20 33.02 -4.52 -4.69
CA THR A 20 33.36 -4.35 -6.10
C THR A 20 33.02 -5.66 -6.80
N GLY A 21 31.82 -5.71 -7.36
CA GLY A 21 31.38 -6.83 -8.20
C GLY A 21 30.14 -6.40 -8.96
N VAL A 22 30.35 -5.78 -10.14
CA VAL A 22 29.29 -5.63 -11.14
C VAL A 22 29.02 -7.01 -11.74
N GLY A 23 28.30 -7.84 -10.96
CA GLY A 23 27.72 -9.08 -11.50
C GLY A 23 26.43 -8.72 -12.21
N ALA A 24 26.33 -9.02 -13.50
CA ALA A 24 25.08 -8.95 -14.25
C ALA A 24 24.02 -9.76 -13.48
N GLN A 25 22.98 -9.06 -12.96
CA GLN A 25 21.90 -9.71 -12.24
C GLN A 25 21.09 -10.55 -13.24
N THR A 26 21.06 -11.84 -13.04
CA THR A 26 20.17 -12.73 -13.79
C THR A 26 18.72 -12.39 -13.44
N PRO A 27 17.87 -12.17 -14.45
CA PRO A 27 16.46 -11.90 -14.21
C PRO A 27 15.79 -13.11 -13.54
N VAL A 28 14.99 -12.84 -12.51
CA VAL A 28 14.24 -13.88 -11.81
C VAL A 28 13.06 -14.30 -12.66
N LYS A 29 13.04 -15.57 -13.11
CA LYS A 29 11.92 -16.14 -13.85
C LYS A 29 10.73 -16.37 -12.93
N VAL A 30 9.58 -15.82 -13.31
CA VAL A 30 8.29 -16.17 -12.71
C VAL A 30 7.80 -17.45 -13.36
N GLU A 31 7.46 -18.46 -12.56
CA GLU A 31 6.91 -19.70 -13.11
C GLU A 31 5.56 -19.46 -13.79
N LYS A 32 5.48 -19.84 -15.07
CA LYS A 32 4.20 -19.81 -15.80
C LYS A 32 3.21 -20.72 -15.11
N ARG A 33 2.07 -20.16 -14.75
CA ARG A 33 0.90 -20.96 -14.35
C ARG A 33 0.52 -21.87 -15.52
N LYS A 34 0.96 -23.13 -15.51
CA LYS A 34 0.20 -24.17 -16.23
C LYS A 34 -1.18 -24.17 -15.58
N GLU A 35 -2.23 -24.00 -16.38
CA GLU A 35 -3.59 -24.30 -15.94
C GLU A 35 -3.66 -25.77 -15.54
N HIS A 36 -3.19 -26.06 -14.35
CA HIS A 36 -3.54 -27.31 -13.71
C HIS A 36 -4.93 -27.09 -13.09
N LYS A 37 -5.95 -27.58 -13.78
CA LYS A 37 -7.20 -28.00 -13.12
C LYS A 37 -6.81 -29.09 -12.12
N SER A 38 -6.20 -28.69 -11.03
CA SER A 38 -5.98 -29.56 -9.90
C SER A 38 -7.31 -29.70 -9.19
N ASN A 39 -8.07 -30.72 -9.57
CA ASN A 39 -9.09 -31.30 -8.73
C ASN A 39 -8.44 -32.01 -7.52
N THR A 40 -7.55 -31.31 -6.84
CA THR A 40 -7.05 -31.79 -5.56
C THR A 40 -8.17 -31.53 -4.54
N VAL A 41 -9.06 -32.48 -4.37
CA VAL A 41 -9.98 -32.56 -3.23
C VAL A 41 -9.07 -32.67 -2.01
N ILE A 42 -8.78 -31.55 -1.35
CA ILE A 42 -8.11 -31.58 -0.06
C ILE A 42 -9.09 -32.25 0.90
N PRO A 43 -8.72 -33.36 1.55
CA PRO A 43 -9.63 -34.05 2.45
C PRO A 43 -10.08 -33.07 3.53
N VAL A 44 -11.41 -32.90 3.68
CA VAL A 44 -11.99 -32.13 4.78
C VAL A 44 -11.76 -32.99 6.04
N VAL A 45 -10.76 -32.59 6.81
CA VAL A 45 -10.53 -33.19 8.14
C VAL A 45 -11.74 -32.82 9.01
N LYS A 46 -12.53 -33.82 9.43
CA LYS A 46 -13.66 -33.63 10.32
C LYS A 46 -13.20 -32.91 11.60
N GLY A 47 -13.67 -31.67 11.82
CA GLY A 47 -13.47 -30.94 13.07
C GLY A 47 -12.80 -29.57 12.93
N ASN A 48 -12.13 -29.22 11.83
CA ASN A 48 -11.47 -27.93 11.69
C ASN A 48 -12.43 -26.88 11.13
N VAL A 49 -12.63 -25.84 11.91
CA VAL A 49 -13.38 -24.66 11.48
C VAL A 49 -12.58 -23.94 10.39
N THR A 50 -13.19 -23.78 9.22
CA THR A 50 -12.56 -23.13 8.08
C THR A 50 -13.28 -21.84 7.75
N ASP A 51 -12.52 -20.77 7.55
CA ASP A 51 -13.02 -19.47 7.12
C ASP A 51 -12.20 -18.94 5.94
N THR A 52 -12.71 -17.92 5.26
CA THR A 52 -11.97 -17.19 4.22
C THR A 52 -11.70 -15.78 4.73
N LEU A 53 -10.44 -15.38 4.72
CA LEU A 53 -9.99 -13.99 4.89
C LEU A 53 -9.77 -13.39 3.50
N SER A 54 -10.37 -12.23 3.23
CA SER A 54 -10.12 -11.46 2.01
C SER A 54 -9.34 -10.18 2.35
N LEU A 55 -8.25 -9.92 1.63
CA LEU A 55 -7.58 -8.63 1.60
C LEU A 55 -8.02 -7.92 0.33
N VAL A 56 -8.66 -6.77 0.47
CA VAL A 56 -9.06 -5.90 -0.65
C VAL A 56 -8.23 -4.63 -0.59
N SER A 57 -7.66 -4.24 -1.72
CA SER A 57 -6.76 -3.10 -1.78
C SER A 57 -6.96 -2.24 -3.02
N PHE A 58 -6.58 -0.99 -2.90
CA PHE A 58 -6.38 -0.07 -4.00
C PHE A 58 -5.09 0.72 -3.76
N ASN A 59 -4.57 1.35 -4.79
CA ASN A 59 -3.33 2.13 -4.77
C ASN A 59 -3.42 3.26 -5.77
N ASP A 60 -2.57 4.27 -5.60
CA ASP A 60 -2.38 5.35 -6.59
C ASP A 60 -3.73 5.97 -7.01
N PHE A 61 -4.58 6.30 -6.02
CA PHE A 61 -5.89 6.91 -6.28
C PHE A 61 -5.75 8.33 -6.81
N HIS A 62 -4.70 9.05 -6.38
CA HIS A 62 -4.34 10.39 -6.84
C HIS A 62 -5.48 11.41 -6.79
N GLY A 63 -6.42 11.22 -5.84
CA GLY A 63 -7.58 12.10 -5.73
C GLY A 63 -8.50 12.08 -6.95
N ALA A 64 -8.61 10.96 -7.64
CA ALA A 64 -9.46 10.76 -8.82
C ALA A 64 -10.95 10.65 -8.43
N PHE A 65 -11.50 11.71 -7.83
CA PHE A 65 -12.86 11.73 -7.31
C PHE A 65 -13.93 11.82 -8.41
N ALA A 66 -13.64 12.56 -9.48
CA ALA A 66 -14.56 12.72 -10.58
C ALA A 66 -14.48 11.55 -11.56
N CYS A 67 -15.63 11.19 -12.15
CA CYS A 67 -15.71 10.20 -13.21
C CYS A 67 -15.30 10.83 -14.57
N ASP A 68 -14.40 10.19 -15.29
CA ASP A 68 -14.00 10.57 -16.66
C ASP A 68 -13.74 9.32 -17.51
N LYS A 69 -13.42 9.53 -18.79
CA LYS A 69 -13.10 8.45 -19.74
C LYS A 69 -12.00 7.52 -19.20
N GLY A 70 -12.43 6.35 -18.73
CA GLY A 70 -11.53 5.34 -18.17
C GLY A 70 -11.18 5.52 -16.69
N VAL A 71 -11.62 6.61 -16.04
CA VAL A 71 -11.51 6.84 -14.60
C VAL A 71 -12.89 6.70 -13.96
N PRO A 72 -13.09 5.76 -13.04
CA PRO A 72 -14.41 5.43 -12.52
C PRO A 72 -14.97 6.48 -11.54
N GLY A 73 -14.09 7.28 -10.93
CA GLY A 73 -14.46 8.18 -9.83
C GLY A 73 -14.59 7.47 -8.47
N ALA A 74 -14.74 8.28 -7.42
CA ALA A 74 -14.78 7.79 -6.05
C ALA A 74 -15.98 6.89 -5.75
N GLY A 75 -17.16 7.25 -6.23
CA GLY A 75 -18.38 6.49 -5.95
C GLY A 75 -18.34 5.06 -6.49
N GLN A 76 -17.87 4.87 -7.72
CA GLN A 76 -17.74 3.52 -8.29
C GLN A 76 -16.66 2.69 -7.57
N LEU A 77 -15.52 3.29 -7.21
CA LEU A 77 -14.49 2.61 -6.42
C LEU A 77 -15.05 2.14 -5.08
N VAL A 78 -15.72 3.03 -4.35
CA VAL A 78 -16.34 2.70 -3.05
C VAL A 78 -17.35 1.57 -3.21
N GLN A 79 -18.25 1.66 -4.19
CA GLN A 79 -19.26 0.62 -4.40
C GLN A 79 -18.62 -0.74 -4.75
N THR A 80 -17.58 -0.74 -5.55
CA THR A 80 -16.85 -1.97 -5.89
C THR A 80 -16.24 -2.63 -4.65
N VAL A 81 -15.62 -1.84 -3.76
CA VAL A 81 -15.08 -2.32 -2.48
C VAL A 81 -16.18 -2.86 -1.58
N LEU A 82 -17.28 -2.12 -1.40
CA LEU A 82 -18.42 -2.54 -0.58
C LEU A 82 -19.03 -3.84 -1.07
N THR A 83 -19.14 -4.02 -2.39
CA THR A 83 -19.59 -5.28 -2.99
C THR A 83 -18.72 -6.48 -2.59
N GLN A 84 -17.40 -6.30 -2.46
CA GLN A 84 -16.53 -7.38 -1.99
C GLN A 84 -16.71 -7.65 -0.48
N LYS A 85 -16.92 -6.59 0.32
CA LYS A 85 -17.22 -6.73 1.76
C LYS A 85 -18.58 -7.43 2.00
N GLU A 86 -19.53 -7.23 1.11
CA GLU A 86 -20.82 -7.95 1.17
C GLU A 86 -20.65 -9.45 0.88
N LYS A 87 -19.84 -9.79 -0.13
CA LYS A 87 -19.53 -11.18 -0.48
C LYS A 87 -18.79 -11.93 0.62
N ASN A 88 -17.88 -11.25 1.32
CA ASN A 88 -17.15 -11.80 2.45
C ASN A 88 -17.01 -10.77 3.59
N LYS A 89 -17.66 -11.04 4.71
CA LYS A 89 -17.59 -10.16 5.89
C LYS A 89 -16.21 -10.20 6.58
N ASN A 90 -15.39 -11.22 6.31
CA ASN A 90 -14.00 -11.31 6.76
C ASN A 90 -13.06 -10.59 5.78
N THR A 91 -13.38 -9.34 5.42
CA THR A 91 -12.60 -8.52 4.49
C THR A 91 -11.88 -7.40 5.23
N ILE A 92 -10.59 -7.25 4.96
CA ILE A 92 -9.76 -6.12 5.38
C ILE A 92 -9.49 -5.25 4.16
N VAL A 93 -9.86 -3.96 4.23
CA VAL A 93 -9.63 -2.99 3.16
C VAL A 93 -8.39 -2.16 3.46
N LEU A 94 -7.54 -1.98 2.44
CA LEU A 94 -6.20 -1.40 2.55
C LEU A 94 -5.95 -0.42 1.41
N SER A 95 -5.18 0.63 1.68
CA SER A 95 -4.57 1.46 0.64
C SER A 95 -3.05 1.29 0.61
N VAL A 96 -2.43 1.51 -0.54
CA VAL A 96 -0.99 1.37 -0.71
C VAL A 96 -0.30 2.68 -1.08
N GLY A 97 -0.90 3.81 -0.69
CA GLY A 97 -0.32 5.14 -0.85
C GLY A 97 -0.74 5.84 -2.15
N ASP A 98 -0.25 7.07 -2.30
CA ASP A 98 -0.58 8.04 -3.34
C ASP A 98 -2.09 8.28 -3.42
N ASN A 99 -2.67 8.64 -2.26
CA ASN A 99 -4.11 8.70 -2.10
C ASN A 99 -4.72 10.01 -2.56
N PHE A 100 -4.13 11.16 -2.19
CA PHE A 100 -4.82 12.45 -2.28
C PHE A 100 -4.22 13.45 -3.26
N SER A 101 -2.96 13.33 -3.65
CA SER A 101 -2.34 14.25 -4.61
C SER A 101 -2.33 13.66 -6.02
N GLY A 102 -2.63 14.51 -7.04
CA GLY A 102 -2.57 14.15 -8.46
C GLY A 102 -3.64 14.83 -9.30
N SER A 103 -4.90 14.85 -8.90
CA SER A 103 -5.97 15.50 -9.65
C SER A 103 -6.10 17.00 -9.34
N TYR A 104 -6.64 17.77 -10.30
CA TYR A 104 -6.98 19.19 -10.08
C TYR A 104 -8.01 19.35 -8.99
N PHE A 105 -9.01 18.48 -8.96
CA PHE A 105 -10.03 18.45 -7.91
C PHE A 105 -9.39 18.34 -6.53
N SER A 106 -8.56 17.31 -6.32
CA SER A 106 -7.93 17.06 -5.03
C SER A 106 -6.99 18.19 -4.60
N ARG A 107 -6.29 18.77 -5.56
CA ARG A 107 -5.38 19.91 -5.32
C ARG A 107 -6.12 21.14 -4.78
N ILE A 108 -7.30 21.48 -5.35
CA ILE A 108 -8.08 22.62 -4.91
C ILE A 108 -8.80 22.34 -3.59
N THR A 109 -9.30 21.13 -3.41
CA THR A 109 -10.10 20.74 -2.24
C THR A 109 -9.25 20.21 -1.08
N ARG A 110 -7.94 20.11 -1.27
CA ARG A 110 -6.99 19.51 -0.31
C ARG A 110 -7.40 18.09 0.10
N GLY A 111 -7.79 17.30 -0.90
CA GLY A 111 -8.14 15.88 -0.71
C GLY A 111 -9.53 15.62 -0.13
N ASN A 112 -10.34 16.65 0.08
CA ASN A 112 -11.74 16.45 0.48
C ASN A 112 -12.55 15.94 -0.74
N PRO A 113 -13.34 14.86 -0.67
CA PRO A 113 -13.86 14.15 0.52
C PRO A 113 -13.15 12.78 0.83
N LEU A 114 -11.84 12.67 0.74
CA LEU A 114 -11.13 11.42 0.99
C LEU A 114 -11.39 10.80 2.39
N PRO A 115 -11.50 11.60 3.47
CA PRO A 115 -11.80 11.04 4.80
C PRO A 115 -13.10 10.23 4.83
N GLU A 116 -14.17 10.77 4.23
CA GLU A 116 -15.49 10.14 4.17
C GLU A 116 -15.46 8.90 3.28
N MET A 117 -14.76 8.97 2.16
CA MET A 117 -14.54 7.82 1.27
C MET A 117 -13.82 6.68 2.00
N PHE A 118 -12.78 6.98 2.78
CA PHE A 118 -12.05 5.98 3.56
C PHE A 118 -12.89 5.38 4.67
N GLN A 119 -13.68 6.22 5.33
CA GLN A 119 -14.61 5.78 6.36
C GLN A 119 -15.69 4.85 5.79
N GLU A 120 -16.28 5.19 4.66
CA GLU A 120 -17.32 4.39 3.99
C GLU A 120 -16.80 2.99 3.62
N MET A 121 -15.59 2.91 3.08
CA MET A 121 -14.93 1.64 2.77
C MET A 121 -14.39 0.91 4.02
N ASP A 122 -14.27 1.58 5.16
CA ASP A 122 -13.61 1.07 6.38
C ASP A 122 -12.14 0.71 6.10
N VAL A 123 -11.40 1.63 5.44
CA VAL A 123 -9.97 1.44 5.15
C VAL A 123 -9.19 1.38 6.45
N LYS A 124 -8.54 0.26 6.72
CA LYS A 124 -7.85 0.03 8.01
C LYS A 124 -6.54 0.79 8.11
N MET A 125 -5.82 0.92 7.01
CA MET A 125 -4.55 1.64 6.95
C MET A 125 -4.11 1.89 5.51
N SER A 126 -3.10 2.75 5.36
CA SER A 126 -2.41 3.02 4.10
C SER A 126 -0.90 2.92 4.27
N ALA A 127 -0.19 2.36 3.28
CA ALA A 127 1.22 2.68 3.14
C ALA A 127 1.39 4.16 2.82
N VAL A 128 2.59 4.68 3.00
CA VAL A 128 2.96 6.04 2.58
C VAL A 128 3.55 5.96 1.17
N GLY A 129 2.96 6.68 0.21
CA GLY A 129 3.52 6.85 -1.12
C GLY A 129 4.39 8.10 -1.23
N ASN A 130 4.96 8.34 -2.39
CA ASN A 130 5.80 9.53 -2.61
C ASN A 130 4.96 10.81 -2.75
N HIS A 131 3.77 10.73 -3.32
CA HIS A 131 2.85 11.86 -3.47
C HIS A 131 2.11 12.23 -2.18
N GLU A 132 2.22 11.44 -1.13
CA GLU A 132 1.77 11.86 0.20
C GLU A 132 2.50 13.12 0.69
N PHE A 133 3.71 13.39 0.21
CA PHE A 133 4.52 14.54 0.60
C PHE A 133 4.31 15.79 -0.25
N ASP A 134 3.48 15.75 -1.30
CA ASP A 134 3.31 16.87 -2.25
C ASP A 134 2.82 18.15 -1.56
N TRP A 135 2.05 18.03 -0.50
CA TRP A 135 1.53 19.18 0.27
C TRP A 135 2.34 19.48 1.54
N GLY A 136 3.51 18.86 1.65
CA GLY A 136 4.43 19.00 2.76
C GLY A 136 4.09 18.15 3.97
N LEU A 137 5.10 17.97 4.82
CA LEU A 137 4.99 17.14 6.02
C LEU A 137 3.90 17.62 6.99
N PRO A 138 3.63 18.92 7.21
CA PRO A 138 2.55 19.37 8.09
C PRO A 138 1.16 18.84 7.68
N TYR A 139 0.89 18.65 6.37
CA TYR A 139 -0.37 18.06 5.96
C TYR A 139 -0.54 16.63 6.48
N LEU A 140 0.52 15.83 6.42
CA LEU A 140 0.52 14.47 6.95
C LEU A 140 0.42 14.43 8.47
N THR A 141 1.18 15.29 9.17
CA THR A 141 1.28 15.27 10.62
C THR A 141 0.09 15.90 11.34
N ASP A 142 -0.62 16.83 10.71
CA ASP A 142 -1.67 17.61 11.36
C ASP A 142 -3.06 17.29 10.81
N THR A 143 -3.16 16.89 9.54
CA THR A 143 -4.43 16.64 8.87
C THR A 143 -4.66 15.16 8.55
N ALA A 144 -3.82 14.56 7.71
CA ALA A 144 -4.09 13.23 7.18
C ALA A 144 -4.05 12.14 8.25
N LYS A 145 -3.17 12.23 9.24
CA LYS A 145 -3.09 11.26 10.35
C LYS A 145 -4.38 11.13 11.17
N VAL A 146 -5.26 12.11 11.10
CA VAL A 146 -6.52 12.10 11.88
C VAL A 146 -7.50 11.07 11.33
N TYR A 147 -7.52 10.87 10.02
CA TYR A 147 -8.43 9.95 9.36
C TYR A 147 -7.73 8.73 8.73
N MET A 148 -6.40 8.73 8.69
CA MET A 148 -5.64 7.68 8.02
C MET A 148 -4.57 7.08 8.94
N ASN A 149 -4.60 5.76 9.09
CA ASN A 149 -3.57 5.02 9.80
C ASN A 149 -2.42 4.71 8.85
N PHE A 150 -1.39 5.54 8.80
CA PHE A 150 -0.20 5.28 7.99
C PHE A 150 0.69 4.20 8.57
N VAL A 151 1.29 3.41 7.66
CA VAL A 151 2.38 2.46 7.95
C VAL A 151 3.57 2.74 7.05
N ALA A 152 4.77 2.88 7.66
CA ALA A 152 6.04 3.10 6.97
C ALA A 152 7.20 2.58 7.82
N ALA A 153 7.81 1.48 7.43
CA ALA A 153 8.91 0.88 8.18
C ALA A 153 10.28 1.44 7.78
N ASN A 154 10.40 1.95 6.57
CA ASN A 154 11.65 2.43 6.01
C ASN A 154 11.73 3.97 5.86
N ILE A 155 10.77 4.70 6.44
CA ILE A 155 10.88 6.14 6.63
C ILE A 155 11.21 6.39 8.10
N ILE A 156 12.27 7.13 8.35
CA ILE A 156 12.75 7.48 9.68
C ILE A 156 13.05 8.98 9.74
N THR A 157 13.18 9.51 10.94
CA THR A 157 13.72 10.86 11.10
C THR A 157 15.21 10.89 10.73
N ASP A 158 15.77 12.06 10.48
CA ASP A 158 17.23 12.28 10.29
C ASP A 158 18.07 11.83 11.49
N ARG A 159 17.45 11.68 12.67
CA ARG A 159 18.06 11.13 13.89
C ARG A 159 17.96 9.61 14.02
N GLY A 160 17.29 8.94 13.06
CA GLY A 160 17.08 7.50 13.06
C GLY A 160 15.87 7.02 13.86
N ASP A 161 15.03 7.94 14.36
CA ASP A 161 13.83 7.59 15.12
C ASP A 161 12.68 7.19 14.19
N THR A 162 11.72 6.44 14.74
CA THR A 162 10.46 6.12 14.04
C THR A 162 9.54 7.32 14.02
N LEU A 163 8.72 7.40 12.98
CA LEU A 163 7.73 8.45 12.84
C LEU A 163 6.61 8.30 13.88
N GLU A 164 6.13 9.42 14.41
CA GLU A 164 4.96 9.42 15.32
C GLU A 164 3.65 9.22 14.56
N TRP A 165 3.54 9.80 13.35
CA TRP A 165 2.34 9.79 12.52
C TRP A 165 2.20 8.54 11.64
N ALA A 166 3.28 7.79 11.42
CA ALA A 166 3.28 6.53 10.67
C ALA A 166 4.00 5.44 11.46
N LYS A 167 3.32 4.34 11.74
CA LYS A 167 3.95 3.22 12.44
C LYS A 167 4.68 2.30 11.46
N PRO A 168 5.78 1.64 11.88
CA PRO A 168 6.47 0.66 11.01
C PRO A 168 5.56 -0.45 10.51
N TYR A 169 4.67 -0.90 11.37
CA TYR A 169 3.62 -1.89 11.08
C TYR A 169 2.43 -1.69 12.02
N ARG A 170 1.29 -2.25 11.61
CA ARG A 170 0.09 -2.37 12.46
C ARG A 170 -0.45 -3.79 12.41
N ILE A 171 -1.10 -4.21 13.49
CA ILE A 171 -1.75 -5.52 13.58
C ILE A 171 -3.25 -5.29 13.54
N VAL A 172 -3.93 -5.96 12.61
CA VAL A 172 -5.39 -6.05 12.58
C VAL A 172 -5.80 -7.42 13.12
N THR A 173 -6.68 -7.40 14.10
CA THR A 173 -7.33 -8.60 14.62
C THR A 173 -8.75 -8.66 14.08
N LEU A 174 -9.07 -9.73 13.36
CA LEU A 174 -10.39 -9.96 12.81
C LEU A 174 -11.02 -11.17 13.50
N ASN A 175 -12.24 -10.98 14.01
CA ASN A 175 -13.06 -12.08 14.51
C ASN A 175 -13.72 -12.78 13.33
N LEU A 176 -13.45 -14.06 13.17
CA LEU A 176 -13.98 -14.87 12.10
C LEU A 176 -15.40 -15.36 12.47
N LYS A 177 -16.26 -15.55 11.45
CA LYS A 177 -17.65 -15.97 11.65
C LYS A 177 -17.78 -17.24 12.45
N ASN A 178 -16.82 -18.12 12.36
CA ASN A 178 -16.84 -19.45 12.99
C ASN A 178 -16.18 -19.46 14.38
N GLY A 179 -16.02 -18.29 15.02
CA GLY A 179 -15.60 -18.19 16.42
C GLY A 179 -14.08 -18.26 16.64
N GLY A 180 -13.28 -18.06 15.58
CA GLY A 180 -11.84 -17.87 15.68
C GLY A 180 -11.45 -16.39 15.55
N THR A 181 -10.17 -16.09 15.75
CA THR A 181 -9.57 -14.79 15.45
C THR A 181 -8.36 -15.00 14.55
N VAL A 182 -8.16 -14.09 13.62
CA VAL A 182 -6.93 -14.01 12.82
C VAL A 182 -6.25 -12.65 13.08
N ARG A 183 -4.93 -12.67 13.28
CA ARG A 183 -4.11 -11.49 13.53
C ARG A 183 -3.15 -11.32 12.37
N VAL A 184 -3.31 -10.23 11.63
CA VAL A 184 -2.51 -9.92 10.45
C VAL A 184 -1.64 -8.70 10.73
N ALA A 185 -0.32 -8.84 10.61
CA ALA A 185 0.62 -7.73 10.65
C ALA A 185 0.78 -7.15 9.25
N PHE A 186 0.56 -5.86 9.09
CA PHE A 186 0.78 -5.11 7.86
C PHE A 186 2.00 -4.22 8.05
N VAL A 187 3.04 -4.41 7.25
CA VAL A 187 4.29 -3.65 7.27
C VAL A 187 4.30 -2.70 6.08
N GLY A 188 4.46 -1.40 6.32
CA GLY A 188 4.53 -0.40 5.27
C GLY A 188 5.95 -0.23 4.74
N LEU A 189 6.09 -0.14 3.42
CA LEU A 189 7.34 0.21 2.75
C LEU A 189 7.07 1.26 1.67
N THR A 190 7.99 2.23 1.55
CA THR A 190 7.92 3.35 0.58
C THR A 190 9.15 3.29 -0.30
N THR A 191 9.01 3.64 -1.59
CA THR A 191 10.14 3.71 -2.51
C THR A 191 11.18 4.73 -2.04
N THR A 192 12.45 4.38 -2.14
CA THR A 192 13.56 5.28 -1.82
C THR A 192 13.67 6.43 -2.82
N ASP A 193 13.09 6.29 -4.01
CA ASP A 193 13.01 7.34 -5.02
C ASP A 193 12.25 8.59 -4.54
N THR A 194 11.43 8.46 -3.50
CA THR A 194 10.73 9.58 -2.85
C THR A 194 11.67 10.72 -2.52
N ALA A 195 12.90 10.41 -2.06
CA ALA A 195 13.92 11.41 -1.76
C ALA A 195 14.34 12.27 -2.98
N HIS A 196 14.10 11.77 -4.20
CA HIS A 196 14.47 12.43 -5.45
C HIS A 196 13.27 12.96 -6.25
N LYS A 197 12.08 12.40 -6.01
CA LYS A 197 10.84 12.74 -6.72
C LYS A 197 9.99 13.78 -6.00
N THR A 198 10.31 14.07 -4.75
CA THR A 198 9.58 15.04 -3.91
C THR A 198 10.45 16.27 -3.64
N SER A 199 9.82 17.44 -3.46
CA SER A 199 10.53 18.65 -3.06
C SER A 199 11.29 18.43 -1.74
N PRO A 200 12.60 18.76 -1.66
CA PRO A 200 13.38 18.57 -0.44
C PRO A 200 12.78 19.23 0.80
N GLU A 201 12.11 20.37 0.64
CA GLU A 201 11.46 21.07 1.75
C GLU A 201 10.28 20.26 2.33
N ASN A 202 9.57 19.48 1.49
CA ASN A 202 8.42 18.71 1.90
C ASN A 202 8.80 17.46 2.71
N ILE A 203 10.06 17.02 2.62
CA ILE A 203 10.59 15.81 3.30
C ILE A 203 11.72 16.15 4.27
N LYS A 204 11.90 17.42 4.60
CA LYS A 204 12.95 17.88 5.50
C LYS A 204 12.89 17.17 6.85
N GLY A 205 14.02 16.65 7.29
CA GLY A 205 14.14 15.90 8.55
C GLY A 205 13.73 14.43 8.42
N LEU A 206 13.48 13.93 7.19
CA LEU A 206 13.19 12.52 6.92
C LEU A 206 14.32 11.86 6.13
N ALA A 207 14.51 10.57 6.37
CA ALA A 207 15.37 9.70 5.59
C ALA A 207 14.59 8.47 5.11
N PHE A 208 14.78 8.11 3.85
CA PHE A 208 14.18 6.95 3.20
C PHE A 208 15.23 5.84 3.13
N VAL A 209 15.13 4.90 4.06
CA VAL A 209 16.08 3.78 4.17
C VAL A 209 15.68 2.70 3.16
N HIS A 210 16.67 2.10 2.51
CA HIS A 210 16.41 1.03 1.56
C HIS A 210 15.58 -0.10 2.22
N PRO A 211 14.48 -0.56 1.62
CA PRO A 211 13.53 -1.50 2.25
C PRO A 211 14.15 -2.80 2.75
N VAL A 212 15.16 -3.31 2.05
CA VAL A 212 15.91 -4.52 2.44
C VAL A 212 16.52 -4.40 3.83
N TYR A 213 16.92 -3.21 4.23
CA TYR A 213 17.51 -2.93 5.54
C TYR A 213 16.49 -2.51 6.59
N ALA A 214 15.22 -2.48 6.23
CA ALA A 214 14.16 -2.24 7.19
C ALA A 214 14.02 -3.48 8.10
N ALA A 215 14.86 -3.57 9.12
CA ALA A 215 14.90 -4.65 10.14
C ALA A 215 13.51 -4.96 10.75
N ARG A 216 12.53 -4.12 10.46
CA ARG A 216 11.13 -4.20 10.92
C ARG A 216 10.31 -5.24 10.16
N VAL A 217 10.71 -5.58 8.93
CA VAL A 217 10.15 -6.76 8.23
C VAL A 217 10.53 -8.03 9.02
N GLU A 218 11.78 -8.14 9.47
CA GLU A 218 12.21 -9.23 10.36
C GLU A 218 11.44 -9.26 11.67
N THR A 219 11.10 -8.08 12.23
CA THR A 219 10.28 -7.99 13.44
C THR A 219 8.89 -8.56 13.22
N ALA A 220 8.23 -8.24 12.11
CA ALA A 220 6.91 -8.80 11.79
C ALA A 220 6.97 -10.32 11.57
N CYS A 221 7.98 -10.80 10.86
CA CYS A 221 8.23 -12.24 10.69
C CYS A 221 8.54 -12.94 12.01
N ARG A 222 9.27 -12.28 12.93
CA ARG A 222 9.52 -12.78 14.27
C ARG A 222 8.23 -12.87 15.09
N LEU A 223 7.34 -11.86 15.02
CA LEU A 223 6.03 -11.89 15.68
C LEU A 223 5.20 -13.09 15.24
N LYS A 224 5.29 -13.47 13.97
CA LYS A 224 4.65 -14.69 13.44
C LYS A 224 5.26 -15.94 14.03
N LYS A 225 6.59 -16.06 14.08
CA LYS A 225 7.28 -17.21 14.69
C LYS A 225 6.97 -17.36 16.18
N GLU A 226 6.78 -16.25 16.88
CA GLU A 226 6.41 -16.21 18.31
C GLU A 226 4.90 -16.44 18.54
N GLY A 227 4.12 -16.69 17.49
CA GLY A 227 2.67 -16.89 17.58
C GLY A 227 1.87 -15.65 17.96
N LYS A 228 2.46 -14.46 17.86
CA LYS A 228 1.78 -13.18 18.16
C LYS A 228 0.91 -12.69 17.01
N VAL A 229 1.25 -13.06 15.79
CA VAL A 229 0.44 -12.85 14.58
C VAL A 229 0.39 -14.13 13.77
N ASP A 230 -0.68 -14.27 12.99
CA ASP A 230 -0.91 -15.44 12.16
C ASP A 230 -0.40 -15.24 10.73
N MET A 231 -0.31 -13.97 10.28
CA MET A 231 0.02 -13.59 8.91
C MET A 231 0.83 -12.29 8.88
N VAL A 232 1.74 -12.17 7.91
CA VAL A 232 2.51 -10.96 7.61
C VAL A 232 2.28 -10.54 6.17
N VAL A 233 1.82 -9.31 5.97
CA VAL A 233 1.56 -8.71 4.65
C VAL A 233 2.42 -7.45 4.50
N LEU A 234 3.08 -7.30 3.36
CA LEU A 234 3.77 -6.06 3.01
C LEU A 234 2.81 -5.16 2.23
N LEU A 235 2.65 -3.92 2.67
CA LEU A 235 2.03 -2.83 1.93
C LEU A 235 3.15 -1.98 1.36
N MET A 236 3.44 -2.14 0.07
CA MET A 236 4.65 -1.59 -0.53
C MET A 236 4.28 -0.54 -1.59
N HIS A 237 4.46 0.74 -1.27
CA HIS A 237 4.46 1.76 -2.31
C HIS A 237 5.79 1.75 -3.05
N ILE A 238 6.03 0.65 -3.78
CA ILE A 238 7.22 0.34 -4.56
C ILE A 238 6.74 -0.36 -5.82
N GLY A 239 7.19 0.12 -6.99
CA GLY A 239 6.71 -0.34 -8.30
C GLY A 239 6.91 -1.84 -8.52
N THR A 240 5.91 -2.45 -9.12
CA THR A 240 5.98 -3.82 -9.60
C THR A 240 5.65 -3.82 -11.09
N ASN A 241 6.66 -3.98 -11.92
CA ASN A 241 6.51 -4.12 -13.37
C ASN A 241 6.71 -5.57 -13.78
N MET A 242 5.90 -6.01 -14.71
CA MET A 242 5.97 -7.36 -15.27
C MET A 242 6.46 -7.30 -16.71
N LYS A 243 7.74 -7.56 -16.94
CA LYS A 243 8.27 -7.68 -18.31
C LYS A 243 7.76 -8.96 -18.93
N ASN A 244 7.06 -8.83 -20.08
CA ASN A 244 6.49 -9.97 -20.80
C ASN A 244 5.62 -10.89 -19.93
N ARG A 245 5.03 -10.39 -18.83
CA ARG A 245 4.22 -11.11 -17.84
C ARG A 245 4.94 -12.25 -17.10
N ASP A 246 6.24 -12.40 -17.28
CA ASP A 246 7.00 -13.53 -16.74
C ASP A 246 8.14 -13.09 -15.79
N ILE A 247 8.50 -11.78 -15.78
CA ILE A 247 9.66 -11.27 -15.03
C ILE A 247 9.23 -10.02 -14.25
N ILE A 248 9.45 -10.04 -12.94
CA ILE A 248 9.31 -8.86 -12.10
C ILE A 248 10.60 -8.04 -12.19
N GLU A 249 10.47 -6.81 -12.63
CA GLU A 249 11.55 -5.84 -12.71
C GLU A 249 11.45 -4.78 -11.63
N GLU A 250 12.43 -3.88 -11.58
CA GLU A 250 12.54 -2.75 -10.69
C GLU A 250 12.92 -3.06 -9.23
N GLU A 251 12.62 -2.09 -8.35
CA GLU A 251 13.06 -2.10 -6.96
C GLU A 251 12.53 -3.33 -6.19
N ASN A 252 11.33 -3.80 -6.53
CA ASN A 252 10.75 -4.99 -5.92
C ASN A 252 11.57 -6.27 -6.16
N ALA A 253 12.19 -6.41 -7.31
CA ALA A 253 13.04 -7.57 -7.60
C ALA A 253 14.19 -7.71 -6.59
N LYS A 254 14.68 -6.60 -6.06
CA LYS A 254 15.75 -6.57 -5.06
C LYS A 254 15.29 -7.06 -3.68
N LEU A 255 13.99 -7.02 -3.42
CA LEU A 255 13.41 -7.46 -2.14
C LEU A 255 13.12 -8.97 -2.10
N LEU A 256 12.99 -9.62 -3.26
CA LEU A 256 12.56 -11.01 -3.37
C LEU A 256 13.36 -12.00 -2.50
N PRO A 257 14.70 -11.88 -2.36
CA PRO A 257 15.48 -12.77 -1.51
C PRO A 257 15.15 -12.68 -0.01
N PHE A 258 14.49 -11.58 0.41
CA PHE A 258 14.25 -11.24 1.81
C PHE A 258 12.80 -11.49 2.26
N LEU A 259 11.99 -12.11 1.41
CA LEU A 259 10.56 -12.34 1.68
C LEU A 259 10.26 -13.55 2.56
N LYS A 260 11.26 -14.17 3.16
CA LYS A 260 11.05 -15.34 4.03
C LYS A 260 10.15 -15.00 5.23
N GLY A 261 9.00 -15.66 5.30
CA GLY A 261 8.02 -15.43 6.36
C GLY A 261 6.95 -14.38 6.05
N VAL A 262 7.01 -13.77 4.86
CA VAL A 262 5.95 -12.92 4.30
C VAL A 262 4.92 -13.81 3.60
N ASP A 263 3.64 -13.51 3.79
CA ASP A 263 2.53 -14.29 3.23
C ASP A 263 1.88 -13.64 2.01
N ALA A 264 1.99 -12.32 1.88
CA ALA A 264 1.48 -11.58 0.73
C ALA A 264 2.18 -10.23 0.56
N ILE A 265 2.16 -9.72 -0.67
CA ILE A 265 2.61 -8.37 -1.03
C ILE A 265 1.46 -7.67 -1.75
N ILE A 266 1.16 -6.46 -1.30
CA ILE A 266 0.27 -5.53 -1.99
C ILE A 266 1.12 -4.32 -2.37
N SER A 267 1.25 -4.04 -3.68
CA SER A 267 2.15 -3.00 -4.21
C SER A 267 1.41 -1.84 -4.86
N GLY A 268 2.14 -0.77 -5.19
CA GLY A 268 1.67 0.45 -5.84
C GLY A 268 2.79 1.10 -6.66
N HIS A 269 2.69 2.40 -6.95
CA HIS A 269 3.70 3.27 -7.53
C HIS A 269 3.90 3.15 -9.05
N SER A 270 3.92 1.96 -9.64
CA SER A 270 4.13 1.80 -11.09
C SER A 270 2.85 1.86 -11.93
N HIS A 271 1.69 2.03 -11.30
CA HIS A 271 0.36 2.14 -11.93
C HIS A 271 -0.05 0.91 -12.77
N GLU A 272 0.67 -0.18 -12.65
CA GLU A 272 0.39 -1.42 -13.38
C GLU A 272 -0.72 -2.25 -12.71
N VAL A 273 -1.41 -3.05 -13.51
CA VAL A 273 -2.35 -4.06 -12.98
C VAL A 273 -1.62 -5.39 -12.94
N VAL A 274 -1.29 -5.85 -11.73
CA VAL A 274 -0.47 -7.04 -11.51
C VAL A 274 -1.18 -8.01 -10.59
N LEU A 275 -1.20 -9.29 -10.97
CA LEU A 275 -1.47 -10.42 -10.08
C LEU A 275 -0.52 -11.54 -10.42
N SER A 276 0.40 -11.84 -9.52
CA SER A 276 1.46 -12.81 -9.73
C SER A 276 1.89 -13.47 -8.42
N LYS A 277 2.93 -14.27 -8.47
CA LYS A 277 3.62 -14.82 -7.31
C LYS A 277 5.12 -14.70 -7.47
N VAL A 278 5.79 -14.48 -6.35
CA VAL A 278 7.25 -14.46 -6.28
C VAL A 278 7.66 -15.36 -5.13
N ASN A 279 8.46 -16.40 -5.40
CA ASN A 279 8.82 -17.41 -4.40
C ASN A 279 7.61 -17.92 -3.62
N ASP A 280 6.52 -18.23 -4.33
CA ASP A 280 5.20 -18.64 -3.80
C ASP A 280 4.43 -17.56 -3.01
N VAL A 281 4.99 -16.40 -2.78
CA VAL A 281 4.32 -15.26 -2.14
C VAL A 281 3.45 -14.54 -3.18
N PRO A 282 2.11 -14.44 -3.00
CA PRO A 282 1.26 -13.67 -3.91
C PRO A 282 1.60 -12.19 -3.86
N ILE A 283 1.65 -11.57 -5.03
CA ILE A 283 1.82 -10.12 -5.21
C ILE A 283 0.68 -9.57 -6.05
N ILE A 284 0.11 -8.43 -5.64
CA ILE A 284 -0.97 -7.75 -6.34
C ILE A 284 -0.76 -6.24 -6.38
N GLN A 285 -1.12 -5.62 -7.50
CA GLN A 285 -1.18 -4.18 -7.70
C GLN A 285 -2.43 -3.85 -8.54
N ALA A 286 -3.12 -2.77 -8.22
CA ALA A 286 -4.47 -2.48 -8.69
C ALA A 286 -4.56 -1.31 -9.68
N GLY A 287 -3.53 -1.08 -10.48
CA GLY A 287 -3.52 0.00 -11.49
C GLY A 287 -3.40 1.39 -10.84
N VAL A 288 -4.21 2.34 -11.29
CA VAL A 288 -4.17 3.75 -10.89
C VAL A 288 -5.57 4.37 -10.94
N ASN A 289 -5.76 5.50 -10.26
CA ASN A 289 -6.99 6.31 -10.30
C ASN A 289 -8.26 5.51 -9.97
N GLY A 290 -8.15 4.49 -9.15
CA GLY A 290 -9.28 3.64 -8.77
C GLY A 290 -9.83 2.76 -9.88
N THR A 291 -9.12 2.59 -11.01
CA THR A 291 -9.57 1.76 -12.15
C THR A 291 -9.77 0.30 -11.82
N HIS A 292 -9.06 -0.18 -10.81
CA HIS A 292 -9.16 -1.55 -10.31
C HIS A 292 -9.07 -1.57 -8.79
N ILE A 293 -9.53 -2.68 -8.21
CA ILE A 293 -9.18 -3.09 -6.86
C ILE A 293 -8.45 -4.43 -6.92
N GLY A 294 -7.50 -4.63 -6.00
CA GLY A 294 -6.84 -5.91 -5.81
C GLY A 294 -7.56 -6.74 -4.76
N LYS A 295 -7.69 -8.03 -4.97
CA LYS A 295 -8.26 -8.97 -4.00
C LYS A 295 -7.38 -10.19 -3.86
N LEU A 296 -7.02 -10.53 -2.62
CA LEU A 296 -6.33 -11.78 -2.28
C LEU A 296 -7.16 -12.54 -1.25
N ASP A 297 -7.44 -13.80 -1.52
CA ASP A 297 -8.20 -14.68 -0.64
C ASP A 297 -7.32 -15.73 0.02
N PHE A 298 -7.51 -15.91 1.33
CA PHE A 298 -6.79 -16.87 2.15
C PHE A 298 -7.76 -17.75 2.91
N ARG A 299 -7.49 -19.05 2.90
CA ARG A 299 -8.16 -19.99 3.78
C ARG A 299 -7.52 -19.95 5.15
N VAL A 300 -8.34 -19.78 6.17
CA VAL A 300 -7.94 -19.82 7.58
C VAL A 300 -8.51 -21.09 8.19
N VAL A 301 -7.65 -21.98 8.66
CA VAL A 301 -8.02 -23.21 9.34
C VAL A 301 -7.55 -23.11 10.78
N LYS A 302 -8.49 -23.20 11.72
CA LYS A 302 -8.15 -23.23 13.14
C LYS A 302 -7.59 -24.60 13.50
N GLU A 303 -6.39 -24.60 14.06
CA GLU A 303 -5.68 -25.80 14.51
C GLU A 303 -5.34 -25.67 16.00
N GLU A 304 -4.93 -26.79 16.62
CA GLU A 304 -4.39 -26.78 17.96
C GLU A 304 -3.07 -25.97 17.96
N GLY A 305 -3.06 -24.87 18.69
CA GLY A 305 -1.88 -23.97 18.76
C GLY A 305 -1.90 -22.75 17.85
N GLY A 306 -2.93 -22.56 16.99
CA GLY A 306 -3.04 -21.34 16.17
C GLY A 306 -3.85 -21.50 14.90
N ASN A 307 -3.63 -20.60 13.96
CA ASN A 307 -4.27 -20.66 12.64
C ASN A 307 -3.26 -21.09 11.57
N ARG A 308 -3.67 -22.05 10.72
CA ARG A 308 -2.97 -22.29 9.46
C ARG A 308 -3.63 -21.47 8.36
N ILE A 309 -2.83 -20.63 7.71
CA ILE A 309 -3.28 -19.73 6.64
C ILE A 309 -2.68 -20.20 5.32
N SER A 310 -3.50 -20.25 4.27
CA SER A 310 -3.05 -20.62 2.93
C SER A 310 -3.72 -19.73 1.87
N TYR A 311 -2.94 -19.23 0.94
CA TYR A 311 -3.44 -18.49 -0.22
C TYR A 311 -4.27 -19.42 -1.11
N ILE A 312 -5.49 -18.99 -1.46
CA ILE A 312 -6.42 -19.78 -2.28
C ILE A 312 -6.74 -19.12 -3.63
N GLY A 313 -6.45 -17.85 -3.80
CA GLY A 313 -6.64 -17.15 -5.07
C GLY A 313 -6.62 -15.65 -4.92
N GLY A 314 -6.62 -14.95 -6.04
CA GLY A 314 -6.72 -13.50 -6.10
C GLY A 314 -7.29 -13.04 -7.42
N ASP A 315 -7.66 -11.76 -7.48
CA ASP A 315 -8.21 -11.13 -8.65
C ASP A 315 -7.88 -9.64 -8.67
N THR A 316 -7.71 -9.07 -9.87
CA THR A 316 -7.68 -7.64 -10.11
C THR A 316 -9.02 -7.26 -10.72
N ILE A 317 -9.91 -6.75 -9.87
CA ILE A 317 -11.30 -6.48 -10.23
C ILE A 317 -11.39 -5.07 -10.79
N ARG A 318 -11.85 -4.95 -12.04
CA ARG A 318 -12.11 -3.66 -12.66
C ARG A 318 -13.22 -2.92 -11.91
N THR A 319 -13.00 -1.65 -11.65
CA THR A 319 -14.02 -0.77 -11.06
C THR A 319 -14.99 -0.35 -12.14
N GLU A 320 -16.20 -0.88 -12.09
CA GLU A 320 -17.27 -0.62 -13.05
C GLU A 320 -18.64 -0.91 -12.44
N GLY A 321 -19.70 -0.50 -13.13
CA GLY A 321 -21.07 -0.74 -12.68
C GLY A 321 -21.63 0.40 -11.82
N PRO A 322 -22.49 0.10 -10.83
CA PRO A 322 -23.17 1.13 -10.05
C PRO A 322 -22.19 1.96 -9.20
N SER A 323 -22.54 3.21 -8.97
CA SER A 323 -21.81 4.13 -8.10
C SER A 323 -22.46 4.19 -6.71
N ASN A 324 -21.69 4.56 -5.69
CA ASN A 324 -22.18 4.83 -4.36
C ASN A 324 -22.78 6.24 -4.30
N ALA A 325 -24.10 6.33 -4.23
CA ALA A 325 -24.84 7.60 -4.29
C ALA A 325 -24.48 8.56 -3.14
N HIS A 326 -24.10 8.04 -1.98
CA HIS A 326 -23.66 8.87 -0.86
C HIS A 326 -22.35 9.59 -1.19
N ILE A 327 -21.37 8.87 -1.71
CA ILE A 327 -20.06 9.42 -2.12
C ILE A 327 -20.22 10.38 -3.30
N ASP A 328 -21.04 10.03 -4.31
CA ASP A 328 -21.31 10.94 -5.43
C ASP A 328 -21.90 12.26 -4.95
N SER A 329 -22.88 12.21 -4.03
CA SER A 329 -23.45 13.41 -3.42
C SER A 329 -22.42 14.24 -2.62
N LEU A 330 -21.44 13.59 -1.98
CA LEU A 330 -20.37 14.32 -1.29
C LEU A 330 -19.42 15.00 -2.29
N VAL A 331 -19.07 14.33 -3.37
CA VAL A 331 -18.26 14.92 -4.45
C VAL A 331 -18.96 16.13 -5.04
N ASP A 332 -20.25 16.03 -5.36
CA ASP A 332 -21.06 17.14 -5.88
C ASP A 332 -21.14 18.34 -4.92
N LYS A 333 -21.30 18.09 -3.62
CA LYS A 333 -21.29 19.14 -2.60
C LYS A 333 -19.95 19.85 -2.52
N VAL A 334 -18.85 19.10 -2.58
CA VAL A 334 -17.49 19.68 -2.59
C VAL A 334 -17.31 20.51 -3.85
N LEU A 335 -17.70 20.00 -5.02
CA LEU A 335 -17.70 20.76 -6.27
C LEU A 335 -18.43 22.09 -6.15
N ALA A 336 -19.64 22.08 -5.60
CA ALA A 336 -20.45 23.28 -5.41
C ALA A 336 -19.81 24.30 -4.46
N VAL A 337 -19.25 23.83 -3.33
CA VAL A 337 -18.59 24.71 -2.34
C VAL A 337 -17.38 25.44 -2.94
N TYR A 338 -16.61 24.78 -3.80
CA TYR A 338 -15.44 25.38 -4.42
C TYR A 338 -15.75 26.07 -5.77
N GLY A 339 -17.02 26.11 -6.18
CA GLY A 339 -17.43 26.69 -7.47
C GLY A 339 -16.84 25.95 -8.68
N LEU A 340 -16.56 24.67 -8.51
CA LEU A 340 -16.00 23.81 -9.55
C LEU A 340 -17.12 23.11 -10.32
N SER A 341 -16.90 22.89 -11.61
CA SER A 341 -17.73 21.99 -12.42
C SER A 341 -16.90 20.79 -12.85
N GLU A 342 -17.54 19.64 -12.99
CA GLU A 342 -16.89 18.43 -13.50
C GLU A 342 -16.17 18.70 -14.82
N LYS A 343 -16.82 19.41 -15.76
CA LYS A 343 -16.20 19.79 -17.04
C LYS A 343 -14.91 20.60 -16.88
N LEU A 344 -14.87 21.52 -15.90
CA LEU A 344 -13.67 22.34 -15.64
C LEU A 344 -12.54 21.48 -15.05
N ILE A 345 -12.88 20.56 -14.17
CA ILE A 345 -11.91 19.64 -13.56
C ILE A 345 -11.27 18.78 -14.64
N LEU A 346 -12.08 18.11 -15.45
CA LEU A 346 -11.60 17.22 -16.52
C LEU A 346 -10.72 17.97 -17.53
N ALA A 347 -11.09 19.21 -17.89
CA ALA A 347 -10.27 20.04 -18.76
C ALA A 347 -8.91 20.40 -18.14
N LYS A 348 -8.85 20.59 -16.82
CA LYS A 348 -7.60 20.90 -16.09
C LYS A 348 -6.75 19.67 -15.83
N ASP A 349 -7.37 18.54 -15.53
CA ASP A 349 -6.67 17.26 -15.40
C ASP A 349 -6.01 16.85 -16.72
N ALA A 350 -6.67 17.03 -17.86
CA ALA A 350 -6.08 16.79 -19.17
C ALA A 350 -4.80 17.62 -19.42
N LEU A 351 -4.74 18.86 -18.91
CA LEU A 351 -3.54 19.70 -19.00
C LEU A 351 -2.41 19.25 -18.07
N ILE A 352 -2.74 18.68 -16.91
CA ILE A 352 -1.76 18.16 -15.95
C ILE A 352 -1.10 16.88 -16.50
N HIS A 353 -1.85 16.05 -17.17
CA HIS A 353 -1.38 14.78 -17.74
C HIS A 353 -0.82 14.90 -19.16
N ASP A 354 -0.78 16.10 -19.75
CA ASP A 354 -0.15 16.29 -21.05
C ASP A 354 1.37 16.07 -20.96
N SER A 355 1.80 14.93 -21.45
CA SER A 355 3.22 14.51 -21.47
C SER A 355 4.14 15.43 -22.30
N THR A 356 3.60 16.41 -23.04
CA THR A 356 4.36 17.42 -23.74
C THR A 356 4.91 18.50 -22.80
N ILE A 357 4.35 18.64 -21.62
CA ILE A 357 4.85 19.53 -20.56
C ILE A 357 5.98 18.80 -19.81
N LYS A 358 7.18 18.88 -20.36
CA LYS A 358 8.41 18.22 -19.84
C LYS A 358 8.95 18.79 -18.53
N LYS A 359 8.26 19.70 -17.86
CA LYS A 359 8.66 20.27 -16.57
C LYS A 359 7.43 20.44 -15.69
N TRP A 360 7.40 19.74 -14.59
CA TRP A 360 6.61 20.09 -13.44
C TRP A 360 7.17 21.40 -12.86
N GLU A 361 6.80 22.53 -13.40
CA GLU A 361 7.04 23.78 -12.71
C GLU A 361 6.03 23.89 -11.57
N TYR A 362 6.48 23.53 -10.38
CA TYR A 362 5.78 23.85 -9.15
C TYR A 362 5.76 25.37 -9.01
N THR A 363 4.72 26.00 -9.49
CA THR A 363 4.43 27.39 -9.20
C THR A 363 3.65 27.43 -7.89
N PRO A 364 4.21 27.92 -6.77
CA PRO A 364 3.42 28.15 -5.58
C PRO A 364 2.32 29.15 -5.94
N VAL A 365 1.06 28.75 -5.84
CA VAL A 365 -0.04 29.70 -5.96
C VAL A 365 -0.06 30.52 -4.68
N GLY A 366 0.41 31.74 -4.83
CA GLY A 366 0.15 32.93 -4.04
C GLY A 366 0.27 32.85 -2.51
N ALA A 367 1.21 33.63 -1.99
CA ALA A 367 1.15 34.16 -0.64
C ALA A 367 -0.11 34.99 -0.43
#